data_a722189495d6c467cc87262f368dc283
#
_entry.id   a722189495d6c467cc87262f368dc283
#
_cell.length_a   1.000
_cell.length_b   1.000
_cell.length_c   1.000
_cell.angle_alpha   90.00
_cell.angle_beta   90.00
_cell.angle_gamma   90.00
#
_symmetry.space_group_name_H-M   'P 1'
#
loop_
_entity.id
_entity.type
_entity.pdbx_description
1 polymer ?
#
loop_
_entity_poly.entity_id
_entity_poly.type
_entity_poly.pdbx_seq_one_letter_code
_entity_poly.pdbx_strand_id
1 'polypeptide(L)'
;VGSEMCIRDRSTGGLDIEDDDGLTERVWLAPSKYSCAGPRDAYAYYVKEWRTDVDDVQIVSPEPCVVHVYVVLDGGVLPTETEREELAAYLNGDTIRPLTDIVSCPAAEEVPYDISLTYWIASNDQKSAGTIQAQVEAAVDAYESWQRKMGRDINPTELVYRVRAAGAKRVKLTAPADIVIEKTQLPKRNTRTVTYGGLEDD
;
A
#
# COMPACT_ATOMS: atom_id res chain seq x y z
N VAL A 1 -11.66 17.86 39.55
CA VAL A 1 -13.01 17.74 39.01
C VAL A 1 -12.95 18.32 37.60
N GLY A 2 -12.82 17.53 36.55
CA GLY A 2 -12.82 18.06 35.20
C GLY A 2 -12.41 17.10 34.09
N SER A 3 -11.96 15.88 34.37
CA SER A 3 -11.48 14.97 33.31
C SER A 3 -12.50 13.93 32.83
N GLU A 4 -13.66 13.83 33.45
CA GLU A 4 -14.69 12.85 33.07
C GLU A 4 -15.72 13.36 32.03
N MET A 5 -15.72 14.66 31.73
CA MET A 5 -16.68 15.22 30.78
C MET A 5 -16.31 15.02 29.31
N CYS A 6 -15.03 14.70 29.01
CA CYS A 6 -14.59 14.44 27.64
C CYS A 6 -14.82 12.99 27.16
N ILE A 7 -15.19 12.08 28.08
CA ILE A 7 -15.37 10.64 27.74
C ILE A 7 -16.84 10.31 27.38
N ARG A 8 -17.78 11.22 27.64
CA ARG A 8 -19.22 10.95 27.45
C ARG A 8 -19.75 11.24 26.04
N ASP A 9 -18.96 11.86 25.19
CA ASP A 9 -19.37 12.18 23.81
C ASP A 9 -18.70 11.28 22.77
N ARG A 10 -18.63 9.98 23.06
CA ARG A 10 -18.35 9.00 22.01
C ARG A 10 -19.61 8.88 21.16
N SER A 11 -19.54 9.31 19.91
CA SER A 11 -20.57 9.02 18.92
C SER A 11 -20.80 7.50 18.91
N THR A 12 -22.00 7.07 19.31
CA THR A 12 -22.44 5.69 19.15
C THR A 12 -22.75 5.48 17.67
N GLY A 13 -21.94 4.72 16.96
CA GLY A 13 -22.11 4.44 15.54
C GLY A 13 -20.85 4.64 14.71
N GLY A 14 -19.68 4.79 15.35
CA GLY A 14 -18.38 4.77 14.65
C GLY A 14 -18.03 3.34 14.23
N LEU A 15 -17.38 3.24 13.09
CA LEU A 15 -16.63 2.06 12.63
C LEU A 15 -15.48 1.76 13.61
N ASP A 16 -14.73 0.70 13.36
CA ASP A 16 -13.56 0.32 14.16
C ASP A 16 -12.57 1.49 14.38
N ILE A 17 -11.69 1.34 15.35
CA ILE A 17 -10.68 2.36 15.69
C ILE A 17 -9.76 2.58 14.48
N GLU A 18 -9.83 3.76 13.93
CA GLU A 18 -8.98 4.25 12.85
C GLU A 18 -7.68 4.80 13.47
N ASP A 19 -6.54 4.62 12.81
CA ASP A 19 -5.29 5.21 13.22
C ASP A 19 -5.23 6.72 12.91
N ASP A 20 -4.24 7.42 13.46
CA ASP A 20 -4.10 8.88 13.31
C ASP A 20 -3.81 9.29 11.86
N ASP A 21 -3.10 8.47 11.10
CA ASP A 21 -2.75 8.74 9.70
C ASP A 21 -3.99 8.59 8.80
N GLY A 22 -4.76 7.52 8.97
CA GLY A 22 -6.03 7.30 8.26
C GLY A 22 -7.06 8.38 8.57
N LEU A 23 -7.20 8.76 9.85
CA LEU A 23 -8.06 9.87 10.25
C LEU A 23 -7.64 11.19 9.60
N THR A 24 -6.35 11.49 9.59
CA THR A 24 -5.82 12.73 9.00
C THR A 24 -6.12 12.79 7.50
N GLU A 25 -5.92 11.70 6.77
CA GLU A 25 -6.21 11.64 5.34
C GLU A 25 -7.70 11.79 5.06
N ARG A 26 -8.56 11.15 5.85
CA ARG A 26 -10.02 11.27 5.74
C ARG A 26 -10.50 12.70 6.04
N VAL A 27 -9.94 13.37 7.05
CA VAL A 27 -10.24 14.78 7.35
C VAL A 27 -9.83 15.68 6.18
N TRP A 28 -8.71 15.40 5.54
CA TRP A 28 -8.24 16.14 4.35
C TRP A 28 -9.18 15.98 3.15
N LEU A 29 -9.75 14.79 2.96
CA LEU A 29 -10.68 14.46 1.89
C LEU A 29 -12.12 14.95 2.19
N ALA A 30 -12.47 15.21 3.44
CA ALA A 30 -13.84 15.57 3.85
C ALA A 30 -14.47 16.74 3.09
N PRO A 31 -13.75 17.83 2.71
CA PRO A 31 -14.32 18.89 1.88
C PRO A 31 -14.81 18.40 0.51
N SER A 32 -14.16 17.39 -0.06
CA SER A 32 -14.51 16.84 -1.37
C SER A 32 -15.81 16.05 -1.38
N LYS A 33 -16.26 15.55 -0.21
CA LYS A 33 -17.56 14.88 -0.02
C LYS A 33 -18.75 15.72 -0.49
N TYR A 34 -18.67 17.03 -0.32
CA TYR A 34 -19.77 17.94 -0.67
C TYR A 34 -19.79 18.34 -2.13
N SER A 35 -18.87 17.85 -2.95
CA SER A 35 -18.84 18.16 -4.37
C SER A 35 -19.82 17.27 -5.13
N CYS A 36 -20.82 17.92 -5.78
CA CYS A 36 -21.81 17.22 -6.59
C CYS A 36 -21.27 16.78 -7.98
N ALA A 37 -20.00 17.07 -8.29
CA ALA A 37 -19.40 16.77 -9.60
C ALA A 37 -18.64 15.43 -9.65
N GLY A 38 -18.64 14.64 -8.58
CA GLY A 38 -17.96 13.34 -8.49
C GLY A 38 -16.43 13.42 -8.68
N PRO A 39 -15.71 14.32 -7.98
CA PRO A 39 -14.27 14.35 -8.08
C PRO A 39 -13.66 13.05 -7.52
N ARG A 40 -12.45 12.69 -7.97
CA ARG A 40 -11.74 11.49 -7.49
C ARG A 40 -11.66 11.45 -5.96
N ASP A 41 -11.35 12.58 -5.34
CA ASP A 41 -11.21 12.69 -3.88
C ASP A 41 -12.52 12.41 -3.12
N ALA A 42 -13.69 12.68 -3.74
CA ALA A 42 -14.98 12.31 -3.15
C ALA A 42 -15.14 10.79 -3.10
N TYR A 43 -14.84 10.09 -4.19
CA TYR A 43 -14.87 8.62 -4.20
C TYR A 43 -13.84 8.02 -3.22
N ALA A 44 -12.63 8.58 -3.17
CA ALA A 44 -11.62 8.15 -2.19
C ALA A 44 -12.11 8.34 -0.75
N TYR A 45 -12.77 9.46 -0.45
CA TYR A 45 -13.38 9.71 0.85
C TYR A 45 -14.43 8.64 1.20
N TYR A 46 -15.36 8.35 0.30
CA TYR A 46 -16.42 7.37 0.55
C TYR A 46 -15.88 5.94 0.70
N VAL A 47 -14.83 5.56 -0.03
CA VAL A 47 -14.17 4.26 0.16
C VAL A 47 -13.58 4.14 1.55
N LYS A 48 -12.90 5.19 2.06
CA LYS A 48 -12.35 5.23 3.42
C LYS A 48 -13.43 5.36 4.51
N GLU A 49 -14.60 5.93 4.19
CA GLU A 49 -15.77 5.93 5.08
C GLU A 49 -16.43 4.54 5.14
N TRP A 50 -16.36 3.77 4.06
CA TRP A 50 -16.92 2.40 4.00
C TRP A 50 -16.11 1.42 4.86
N ARG A 51 -14.76 1.49 4.83
CA ARG A 51 -13.86 0.65 5.65
C ARG A 51 -12.61 1.41 6.06
N THR A 52 -12.18 1.19 7.30
CA THR A 52 -11.01 1.85 7.88
C THR A 52 -9.68 1.18 7.54
N ASP A 53 -9.72 -0.09 7.11
CA ASP A 53 -8.56 -0.88 6.71
C ASP A 53 -8.18 -0.75 5.22
N VAL A 54 -8.52 0.37 4.61
CA VAL A 54 -8.17 0.69 3.22
C VAL A 54 -6.83 1.42 3.17
N ASP A 55 -5.80 0.76 2.63
CA ASP A 55 -4.45 1.31 2.48
C ASP A 55 -4.32 2.19 1.22
N ASP A 56 -4.85 1.73 0.07
CA ASP A 56 -4.69 2.47 -1.19
C ASP A 56 -5.96 2.42 -2.05
N VAL A 57 -6.26 3.55 -2.69
CA VAL A 57 -7.43 3.72 -3.56
C VAL A 57 -7.01 4.39 -4.86
N GLN A 58 -7.34 3.77 -5.99
CA GLN A 58 -7.13 4.37 -7.30
C GLN A 58 -8.45 4.50 -8.05
N ILE A 59 -8.75 5.70 -8.51
CA ILE A 59 -9.97 6.00 -9.27
C ILE A 59 -9.58 6.36 -10.70
N VAL A 60 -10.12 5.62 -11.64
CA VAL A 60 -9.87 5.80 -13.09
C VAL A 60 -11.20 5.91 -13.81
N SER A 61 -11.29 6.81 -14.77
CA SER A 61 -12.42 6.89 -15.70
C SER A 61 -11.92 6.47 -17.08
N PRO A 62 -12.09 5.21 -17.46
CA PRO A 62 -11.65 4.72 -18.78
C PRO A 62 -12.48 5.29 -19.92
N GLU A 63 -13.77 5.57 -19.67
CA GLU A 63 -14.72 6.10 -20.62
C GLU A 63 -15.59 7.18 -19.95
N PRO A 64 -16.21 8.07 -20.69
CA PRO A 64 -17.15 9.04 -20.13
C PRO A 64 -18.25 8.35 -19.32
N CYS A 65 -18.55 8.89 -18.15
CA CYS A 65 -19.56 8.37 -17.21
C CYS A 65 -19.25 6.99 -16.61
N VAL A 66 -18.09 6.39 -16.88
CA VAL A 66 -17.66 5.13 -16.27
C VAL A 66 -16.55 5.42 -15.27
N VAL A 67 -16.75 4.96 -14.04
CA VAL A 67 -15.77 5.12 -12.95
C VAL A 67 -15.38 3.75 -12.40
N HIS A 68 -14.11 3.44 -12.50
CA HIS A 68 -13.52 2.25 -11.88
C HIS A 68 -12.80 2.65 -10.59
N VAL A 69 -13.17 2.01 -9.50
CA VAL A 69 -12.56 2.21 -8.17
C VAL A 69 -11.81 0.95 -7.80
N TYR A 70 -10.48 1.06 -7.74
CA TYR A 70 -9.59 -0.01 -7.31
C TYR A 70 -9.20 0.22 -5.87
N VAL A 71 -9.24 -0.82 -5.06
CA VAL A 71 -8.96 -0.73 -3.62
C VAL A 71 -7.96 -1.81 -3.22
N VAL A 72 -7.04 -1.44 -2.35
CA VAL A 72 -6.12 -2.34 -1.67
C VAL A 72 -6.31 -2.15 -0.17
N LEU A 73 -6.45 -3.24 0.55
CA LEU A 73 -6.59 -3.26 2.00
C LEU A 73 -5.21 -3.32 2.67
N ASP A 74 -5.19 -3.08 3.97
CA ASP A 74 -3.98 -3.13 4.79
C ASP A 74 -3.14 -4.38 4.52
N GLY A 75 -1.83 -4.18 4.50
CA GLY A 75 -0.88 -5.25 4.15
C GLY A 75 -0.86 -5.61 2.66
N GLY A 76 -1.47 -4.80 1.79
CA GLY A 76 -1.50 -5.04 0.35
C GLY A 76 -2.45 -6.18 -0.07
N VAL A 77 -3.47 -6.44 0.72
CA VAL A 77 -4.48 -7.48 0.44
C VAL A 77 -5.51 -6.95 -0.55
N LEU A 78 -5.86 -7.75 -1.55
CA LEU A 78 -6.96 -7.41 -2.45
C LEU A 78 -8.30 -7.81 -1.81
N PRO A 79 -9.34 -6.96 -1.88
CA PRO A 79 -10.67 -7.31 -1.42
C PRO A 79 -11.25 -8.46 -2.25
N THR A 80 -12.03 -9.30 -1.61
CA THR A 80 -12.75 -10.41 -2.24
C THR A 80 -13.79 -9.90 -3.25
N GLU A 81 -14.31 -10.78 -4.09
CA GLU A 81 -15.36 -10.42 -5.04
C GLU A 81 -16.60 -9.87 -4.33
N THR A 82 -17.03 -10.51 -3.24
CA THR A 82 -18.17 -10.07 -2.44
C THR A 82 -17.96 -8.67 -1.85
N GLU A 83 -16.78 -8.40 -1.28
CA GLU A 83 -16.46 -7.08 -0.72
C GLU A 83 -16.42 -6.00 -1.81
N ARG A 84 -15.95 -6.33 -3.02
CA ARG A 84 -15.95 -5.39 -4.15
C ARG A 84 -17.37 -5.09 -4.65
N GLU A 85 -18.26 -6.10 -4.65
CA GLU A 85 -19.67 -5.93 -4.98
C GLU A 85 -20.39 -5.07 -3.93
N GLU A 86 -20.14 -5.29 -2.64
CA GLU A 86 -20.67 -4.48 -1.55
C GLU A 86 -20.20 -3.02 -1.66
N LEU A 87 -18.91 -2.80 -1.92
CA LEU A 87 -18.37 -1.46 -2.16
C LEU A 87 -19.02 -0.80 -3.39
N ALA A 88 -19.15 -1.53 -4.48
CA ALA A 88 -19.79 -1.01 -5.69
C ALA A 88 -21.27 -0.63 -5.43
N ALA A 89 -22.00 -1.45 -4.68
CA ALA A 89 -23.37 -1.14 -4.26
C ALA A 89 -23.43 0.11 -3.38
N TYR A 90 -22.52 0.24 -2.42
CA TYR A 90 -22.42 1.42 -1.56
C TYR A 90 -22.12 2.69 -2.38
N LEU A 91 -21.15 2.66 -3.26
CA LEU A 91 -20.76 3.81 -4.09
C LEU A 91 -21.82 4.20 -5.13
N ASN A 92 -22.66 3.27 -5.55
CA ASN A 92 -23.81 3.54 -6.44
C ASN A 92 -25.02 4.08 -5.71
N GLY A 93 -24.95 4.33 -4.39
CA GLY A 93 -26.02 4.96 -3.64
C GLY A 93 -26.41 6.35 -4.16
N ASP A 94 -27.68 6.69 -4.10
CA ASP A 94 -28.25 7.93 -4.66
C ASP A 94 -27.66 9.22 -4.08
N THR A 95 -27.05 9.15 -2.89
CA THR A 95 -26.46 10.30 -2.20
C THR A 95 -24.94 10.40 -2.39
N ILE A 96 -24.32 9.43 -3.04
CA ILE A 96 -22.85 9.32 -3.18
C ILE A 96 -22.40 9.67 -4.60
N ARG A 97 -22.96 8.99 -5.59
CA ARG A 97 -22.54 9.19 -7.00
C ARG A 97 -23.35 10.29 -7.69
N PRO A 98 -22.76 11.00 -8.65
CA PRO A 98 -23.51 11.76 -9.65
C PRO A 98 -24.46 10.85 -10.46
N LEU A 99 -25.60 11.38 -10.88
CA LEU A 99 -26.61 10.61 -11.63
C LEU A 99 -26.08 9.97 -12.93
N THR A 100 -25.05 10.57 -13.52
CA THR A 100 -24.48 10.13 -14.80
C THR A 100 -23.41 9.04 -14.63
N ASP A 101 -22.86 8.85 -13.43
CA ASP A 101 -21.74 7.96 -13.21
C ASP A 101 -22.19 6.51 -13.03
N ILE A 102 -21.50 5.60 -13.69
CA ILE A 102 -21.62 4.15 -13.49
C ILE A 102 -20.36 3.71 -12.76
N VAL A 103 -20.50 3.38 -11.48
CA VAL A 103 -19.37 3.01 -10.63
C VAL A 103 -19.24 1.49 -10.56
N SER A 104 -18.03 0.99 -10.77
CA SER A 104 -17.67 -0.42 -10.58
C SER A 104 -16.35 -0.55 -9.84
N CYS A 105 -16.18 -1.67 -9.13
CA CYS A 105 -15.00 -1.95 -8.32
C CYS A 105 -14.29 -3.22 -8.83
N PRO A 106 -13.51 -3.13 -9.93
CA PRO A 106 -12.75 -4.26 -10.43
C PRO A 106 -11.58 -4.61 -9.49
N ALA A 107 -11.07 -5.84 -9.57
CA ALA A 107 -9.85 -6.22 -8.90
C ALA A 107 -8.65 -5.55 -9.57
N ALA A 108 -7.67 -5.12 -8.77
CA ALA A 108 -6.37 -4.70 -9.32
C ALA A 108 -5.64 -5.92 -9.91
N GLU A 109 -4.98 -5.72 -11.04
CA GLU A 109 -4.15 -6.73 -11.67
C GLU A 109 -2.85 -6.90 -10.88
N GLU A 110 -2.52 -8.13 -10.46
CA GLU A 110 -1.26 -8.39 -9.77
C GLU A 110 -0.13 -8.64 -10.78
N VAL A 111 0.93 -7.83 -10.69
CA VAL A 111 2.15 -7.98 -11.50
C VAL A 111 3.20 -8.72 -10.67
N PRO A 112 3.52 -9.97 -11.01
CA PRO A 112 4.49 -10.75 -10.26
C PRO A 112 5.92 -10.26 -10.50
N TYR A 113 6.74 -10.24 -9.43
CA TYR A 113 8.18 -10.01 -9.51
C TYR A 113 8.92 -10.94 -8.55
N ASP A 114 10.19 -11.22 -8.88
CA ASP A 114 11.07 -12.05 -8.07
C ASP A 114 12.09 -11.18 -7.35
N ILE A 115 12.51 -11.61 -6.16
CA ILE A 115 13.65 -11.04 -5.45
C ILE A 115 14.76 -12.08 -5.42
N SER A 116 15.91 -11.75 -6.02
CA SER A 116 17.12 -12.58 -5.98
C SER A 116 18.34 -11.70 -5.82
N LEU A 117 18.99 -11.78 -4.67
CA LEU A 117 20.19 -11.02 -4.37
C LEU A 117 21.20 -11.84 -3.56
N THR A 118 22.45 -11.48 -3.71
CA THR A 118 23.55 -11.95 -2.86
C THR A 118 24.24 -10.75 -2.25
N TYR A 119 24.50 -10.79 -0.94
CA TYR A 119 25.16 -9.70 -0.24
C TYR A 119 26.38 -10.20 0.55
N TRP A 120 27.32 -9.32 0.77
CA TRP A 120 28.54 -9.56 1.54
C TRP A 120 28.63 -8.55 2.68
N ILE A 121 29.27 -8.97 3.76
CA ILE A 121 29.52 -8.14 4.94
C ILE A 121 31.02 -7.87 5.01
N ALA A 122 31.42 -6.69 5.49
CA ALA A 122 32.83 -6.38 5.67
C ALA A 122 33.47 -7.29 6.71
N SER A 123 34.72 -7.76 6.47
CA SER A 123 35.44 -8.63 7.40
C SER A 123 35.63 -7.98 8.78
N ASN A 124 35.72 -6.65 8.82
CA ASN A 124 35.81 -5.89 10.08
C ASN A 124 34.55 -6.03 10.95
N ASP A 125 33.40 -6.35 10.35
CA ASP A 125 32.10 -6.48 11.01
C ASP A 125 31.74 -7.94 11.34
N GLN A 126 32.71 -8.85 11.28
CA GLN A 126 32.50 -10.29 11.53
C GLN A 126 31.76 -10.57 12.85
N LYS A 127 32.07 -9.82 13.92
CA LYS A 127 31.42 -9.98 15.22
C LYS A 127 29.93 -9.61 15.21
N SER A 128 29.54 -8.73 14.31
CA SER A 128 28.15 -8.22 14.12
C SER A 128 27.44 -8.90 12.95
N ALA A 129 28.08 -9.86 12.28
CA ALA A 129 27.56 -10.46 11.06
C ALA A 129 26.15 -11.04 11.22
N GLY A 130 25.85 -11.72 12.35
CA GLY A 130 24.51 -12.24 12.62
C GLY A 130 23.44 -11.15 12.77
N THR A 131 23.80 -10.03 13.41
CA THR A 131 22.89 -8.87 13.53
C THR A 131 22.65 -8.23 12.18
N ILE A 132 23.70 -8.06 11.38
CA ILE A 132 23.58 -7.49 10.02
C ILE A 132 22.73 -8.39 9.13
N GLN A 133 22.88 -9.72 9.21
CA GLN A 133 22.03 -10.65 8.46
C GLN A 133 20.54 -10.46 8.82
N ALA A 134 20.21 -10.39 10.10
CA ALA A 134 18.84 -10.13 10.55
C ALA A 134 18.31 -8.76 10.07
N GLN A 135 19.16 -7.73 10.08
CA GLN A 135 18.80 -6.39 9.58
C GLN A 135 18.59 -6.39 8.06
N VAL A 136 19.36 -7.16 7.29
CA VAL A 136 19.17 -7.32 5.85
C VAL A 136 17.84 -8.01 5.54
N GLU A 137 17.51 -9.08 6.27
CA GLU A 137 16.20 -9.74 6.10
C GLU A 137 15.05 -8.76 6.41
N ALA A 138 15.14 -8.02 7.52
CA ALA A 138 14.15 -6.99 7.87
C ALA A 138 14.06 -5.86 6.81
N ALA A 139 15.19 -5.48 6.21
CA ALA A 139 15.22 -4.47 5.15
C ALA A 139 14.54 -4.97 3.86
N VAL A 140 14.67 -6.25 3.54
CA VAL A 140 13.96 -6.88 2.42
C VAL A 140 12.46 -6.96 2.71
N ASP A 141 12.05 -7.34 3.94
CA ASP A 141 10.64 -7.33 4.35
C ASP A 141 10.02 -5.92 4.24
N ALA A 142 10.77 -4.92 4.70
CA ALA A 142 10.36 -3.52 4.59
C ALA A 142 10.27 -3.04 3.13
N TYR A 143 11.13 -3.54 2.25
CA TYR A 143 11.01 -3.28 0.81
C TYR A 143 9.77 -3.93 0.21
N GLU A 144 9.49 -5.19 0.53
CA GLU A 144 8.30 -5.90 0.04
C GLU A 144 7.01 -5.17 0.44
N SER A 145 6.90 -4.78 1.71
CA SER A 145 5.75 -4.03 2.22
C SER A 145 5.63 -2.66 1.53
N TRP A 146 6.74 -1.95 1.39
CA TRP A 146 6.76 -0.65 0.71
C TRP A 146 6.39 -0.79 -0.77
N GLN A 147 6.87 -1.85 -1.46
CA GLN A 147 6.62 -2.08 -2.87
C GLN A 147 5.15 -2.45 -3.16
N ARG A 148 4.44 -3.01 -2.20
CA ARG A 148 3.06 -3.49 -2.31
C ARG A 148 2.04 -2.34 -2.31
N LYS A 149 2.15 -1.44 -3.30
CA LYS A 149 1.26 -0.29 -3.49
C LYS A 149 0.92 -0.11 -4.96
N MET A 150 -0.33 0.25 -5.27
CA MET A 150 -0.77 0.43 -6.67
C MET A 150 0.04 1.51 -7.39
N GLY A 151 0.36 1.25 -8.65
CA GLY A 151 1.07 2.20 -9.52
C GLY A 151 2.50 2.49 -9.09
N ARG A 152 3.08 1.70 -8.19
CA ARG A 152 4.48 1.85 -7.79
C ARG A 152 5.39 0.98 -8.63
N ASP A 153 6.24 1.61 -9.44
CA ASP A 153 7.23 0.93 -10.23
C ASP A 153 8.15 0.05 -9.39
N ILE A 154 8.50 -1.12 -9.92
CA ILE A 154 9.45 -2.00 -9.24
C ILE A 154 10.84 -1.41 -9.42
N ASN A 155 11.40 -0.89 -8.32
CA ASN A 155 12.67 -0.19 -8.31
C ASN A 155 13.76 -1.03 -7.63
N PRO A 156 14.66 -1.67 -8.41
CA PRO A 156 15.76 -2.46 -7.86
C PRO A 156 16.76 -1.61 -7.07
N THR A 157 16.93 -0.34 -7.41
CA THR A 157 17.86 0.56 -6.71
C THR A 157 17.44 0.80 -5.27
N GLU A 158 16.14 0.92 -5.01
CA GLU A 158 15.62 1.06 -3.65
C GLU A 158 15.91 -0.19 -2.80
N LEU A 159 15.77 -1.38 -3.36
CA LEU A 159 16.13 -2.62 -2.68
C LEU A 159 17.62 -2.66 -2.32
N VAL A 160 18.50 -2.34 -3.27
CA VAL A 160 19.95 -2.27 -3.02
C VAL A 160 20.26 -1.23 -1.95
N TYR A 161 19.65 -0.05 -2.02
CA TYR A 161 19.83 1.00 -1.01
C TYR A 161 19.48 0.51 0.39
N ARG A 162 18.32 -0.10 0.58
CA ARG A 162 17.87 -0.61 1.89
C ARG A 162 18.78 -1.69 2.44
N VAL A 163 19.20 -2.66 1.61
CA VAL A 163 20.12 -3.73 2.00
C VAL A 163 21.49 -3.17 2.37
N ARG A 164 21.98 -2.16 1.65
CA ARG A 164 23.24 -1.49 2.01
C ARG A 164 23.14 -0.68 3.30
N ALA A 165 22.03 0.01 3.49
CA ALA A 165 21.75 0.75 4.72
C ALA A 165 21.66 -0.18 5.95
N ALA A 166 21.25 -1.43 5.76
CA ALA A 166 21.25 -2.48 6.79
C ALA A 166 22.64 -3.03 7.14
N GLY A 167 23.73 -2.53 6.51
CA GLY A 167 25.11 -2.90 6.83
C GLY A 167 25.77 -3.84 5.84
N ALA A 168 25.15 -4.15 4.72
CA ALA A 168 25.81 -4.91 3.66
C ALA A 168 26.90 -4.06 2.98
N LYS A 169 28.11 -4.59 2.88
CA LYS A 169 29.22 -3.95 2.17
C LYS A 169 28.97 -3.91 0.67
N ARG A 170 28.58 -5.02 0.10
CA ARG A 170 28.29 -5.17 -1.32
C ARG A 170 27.01 -5.97 -1.53
N VAL A 171 26.26 -5.59 -2.56
CA VAL A 171 25.03 -6.28 -2.98
C VAL A 171 25.15 -6.59 -4.47
N LYS A 172 24.94 -7.84 -4.84
CA LYS A 172 24.74 -8.28 -6.22
C LYS A 172 23.27 -8.62 -6.39
N LEU A 173 22.57 -7.77 -7.09
CA LEU A 173 21.17 -7.98 -7.43
C LEU A 173 21.06 -8.75 -8.75
N THR A 174 20.24 -9.80 -8.78
CA THR A 174 19.92 -10.57 -9.97
C THR A 174 18.48 -10.29 -10.41
N ALA A 175 17.58 -10.09 -9.46
CA ALA A 175 16.20 -9.69 -9.65
C ALA A 175 15.75 -8.86 -8.43
N PRO A 176 14.76 -7.94 -8.58
CA PRO A 176 14.02 -7.61 -9.80
C PRO A 176 14.80 -6.76 -10.81
N ALA A 177 14.27 -6.67 -12.03
CA ALA A 177 14.61 -5.61 -12.98
C ALA A 177 13.71 -4.40 -12.75
N ASP A 178 13.98 -3.26 -13.39
CA ASP A 178 13.07 -2.14 -13.44
C ASP A 178 11.83 -2.53 -14.23
N ILE A 179 10.65 -2.44 -13.60
CA ILE A 179 9.35 -2.71 -14.24
C ILE A 179 8.42 -1.53 -13.95
N VAL A 180 7.91 -0.94 -15.01
CA VAL A 180 6.90 0.11 -14.91
C VAL A 180 5.55 -0.53 -14.60
N ILE A 181 4.86 0.01 -13.60
CA ILE A 181 3.58 -0.49 -13.11
C ILE A 181 2.50 0.54 -13.42
N GLU A 182 1.40 0.10 -14.03
CA GLU A 182 0.26 0.98 -14.28
C GLU A 182 -0.47 1.31 -12.97
N LYS A 183 -1.17 2.46 -12.97
CA LYS A 183 -1.87 2.96 -11.76
C LYS A 183 -2.87 1.99 -11.14
N THR A 184 -3.37 1.05 -11.93
CA THR A 184 -4.37 0.05 -11.53
C THR A 184 -3.76 -1.32 -11.24
N GLN A 185 -2.44 -1.44 -11.39
CA GLN A 185 -1.70 -2.66 -11.14
C GLN A 185 -1.03 -2.64 -9.77
N LEU A 186 -0.91 -3.82 -9.17
CA LEU A 186 -0.33 -4.02 -7.85
C LEU A 186 0.86 -4.99 -7.95
N PRO A 187 2.10 -4.56 -7.61
CA PRO A 187 3.24 -5.47 -7.57
C PRO A 187 3.03 -6.59 -6.56
N LYS A 188 3.34 -7.83 -6.95
CA LYS A 188 3.27 -9.01 -6.10
C LYS A 188 4.56 -9.79 -6.11
N ARG A 189 5.21 -9.94 -4.94
CA ARG A 189 6.36 -10.83 -4.85
C ARG A 189 5.93 -12.28 -5.12
N ASN A 190 6.61 -12.92 -6.06
CA ASN A 190 6.45 -14.33 -6.41
C ASN A 190 7.48 -15.18 -5.66
N THR A 191 8.78 -14.99 -5.92
CA THR A 191 9.85 -15.73 -5.25
C THR A 191 10.79 -14.79 -4.49
N ARG A 192 11.42 -15.30 -3.42
CA ARG A 192 12.43 -14.58 -2.64
C ARG A 192 13.64 -15.47 -2.41
N THR A 193 14.80 -15.01 -2.83
CA THR A 193 16.09 -15.65 -2.60
C THR A 193 17.09 -14.60 -2.13
N VAL A 194 17.39 -14.59 -0.84
CA VAL A 194 18.38 -13.71 -0.23
C VAL A 194 19.55 -14.59 0.23
N THR A 195 20.73 -14.40 -0.33
CA THR A 195 21.88 -15.24 -0.08
C THR A 195 22.99 -14.44 0.58
N TYR A 196 23.48 -14.94 1.72
CA TYR A 196 24.69 -14.42 2.32
C TYR A 196 25.93 -14.96 1.59
N GLY A 197 26.70 -14.08 1.00
CA GLY A 197 27.89 -14.42 0.19
C GLY A 197 29.19 -14.56 1.00
N GLY A 198 29.14 -14.32 2.33
CA GLY A 198 30.30 -14.38 3.20
C GLY A 198 30.87 -13.00 3.57
N LEU A 199 32.04 -13.04 4.21
CA LEU A 199 32.81 -11.85 4.56
C LEU A 199 33.67 -11.43 3.34
N GLU A 200 33.86 -10.14 3.19
CA GLU A 200 34.65 -9.56 2.09
C GLU A 200 35.61 -8.52 2.64
N ASP A 201 36.90 -8.68 2.28
CA ASP A 201 37.96 -7.72 2.59
C ASP A 201 37.90 -6.54 1.61
N ASP A 202 38.56 -5.42 1.95
CA ASP A 202 38.66 -4.25 1.06
C ASP A 202 39.63 -4.50 -0.11
#